data_ec74fdb826d324822dc584970ce2f4f3
#
_entry.id   ec74fdb826d324822dc584970ce2f4f3
#
_cell.length_a   1.000
_cell.length_b   1.000
_cell.length_c   1.000
_cell.angle_alpha   90.00
_cell.angle_beta   90.00
_cell.angle_gamma   90.00
#
_symmetry.space_group_name_H-M   'P 1'
#
loop_
_entity.id
_entity.type
_entity.pdbx_description
1 polymer ?
#
loop_
_entity_poly.entity_id
_entity_poly.type
_entity_poly.pdbx_seq_one_letter_code
_entity_poly.pdbx_strand_id
1 'polypeptide(L)'
;MGRKVRVASFGLNEAFLWGKGNRRDMIDMAIQKIESVRGYHPDLVIFPEGFLGISGDKSNPDWISIKDEMLEKFCALAREMKCYIVAPDYEPVEKYPELKYNCTFLIDREGRISGKYWKAHTVYEESTVKHVLPGSDYPVFDTDFGRIGFQTCFDIGWREGWKVLADKGAQLVIWTAAYDGGNLLHTYAAYNMYYVISSVRTDHAQIIDLTGRTIAEGARWNGLAMATIDLETTIFHIDRQYQKIDVLRRELGDKVTIKVYSEENIFTVESNDPDWPIERISKEFGLMSYKDYHAEATALQEEWKEKYKV
;
A
#
# COMPACT_ATOMS: atom_id res chain seq x y z
N MET A 1 2.15 1.81 22.06
CA MET A 1 2.02 0.71 21.09
C MET A 1 2.30 1.32 19.74
N GLY A 2 3.26 0.81 19.00
CA GLY A 2 3.49 1.24 17.64
C GLY A 2 2.18 1.20 16.84
N ARG A 3 2.11 1.91 15.71
CA ARG A 3 0.91 1.94 14.86
C ARG A 3 0.79 0.63 14.08
N LYS A 4 0.45 -0.45 14.82
CA LYS A 4 0.26 -1.79 14.27
C LYS A 4 -0.98 -1.83 13.38
N VAL A 5 -0.82 -2.31 12.16
CA VAL A 5 -1.87 -2.43 11.15
C VAL A 5 -1.95 -3.88 10.70
N ARG A 6 -3.08 -4.52 10.90
CA ARG A 6 -3.36 -5.88 10.42
C ARG A 6 -3.90 -5.78 9.00
N VAL A 7 -3.13 -6.28 8.06
CA VAL A 7 -3.43 -6.20 6.64
C VAL A 7 -3.87 -7.56 6.11
N ALA A 8 -4.90 -7.55 5.27
CA ALA A 8 -5.32 -8.68 4.45
C ALA A 8 -5.42 -8.22 2.98
N SER A 9 -4.52 -8.68 2.13
CA SER A 9 -4.48 -8.36 0.70
C SER A 9 -4.76 -9.59 -0.14
N PHE A 10 -5.75 -9.50 -1.02
CA PHE A 10 -6.18 -10.61 -1.85
C PHE A 10 -5.47 -10.63 -3.21
N GLY A 11 -4.89 -11.79 -3.54
CA GLY A 11 -4.61 -12.21 -4.90
C GLY A 11 -5.80 -13.01 -5.43
N LEU A 12 -6.40 -12.57 -6.53
CA LEU A 12 -7.55 -13.22 -7.14
C LEU A 12 -7.18 -13.71 -8.54
N ASN A 13 -6.78 -14.97 -8.65
CA ASN A 13 -6.34 -15.57 -9.90
C ASN A 13 -7.41 -15.42 -11.02
N GLU A 14 -7.00 -14.87 -12.14
CA GLU A 14 -7.88 -14.62 -13.29
C GLU A 14 -8.59 -15.86 -13.82
N ALA A 15 -7.95 -17.03 -13.77
CA ALA A 15 -8.59 -18.28 -14.18
C ALA A 15 -9.87 -18.57 -13.36
N PHE A 16 -9.94 -18.03 -12.17
CA PHE A 16 -11.12 -18.05 -11.32
C PHE A 16 -12.14 -16.97 -11.69
N LEU A 17 -11.65 -15.82 -12.18
CA LEU A 17 -12.45 -14.63 -12.51
C LEU A 17 -13.02 -14.67 -13.95
N TRP A 18 -12.33 -15.37 -14.86
CA TRP A 18 -12.69 -15.40 -16.28
C TRP A 18 -13.59 -16.60 -16.59
N GLY A 19 -14.86 -16.32 -16.86
CA GLY A 19 -15.77 -17.25 -17.51
C GLY A 19 -16.69 -18.08 -16.62
N LYS A 20 -16.80 -17.80 -15.33
CA LYS A 20 -17.69 -18.55 -14.39
C LYS A 20 -18.55 -17.67 -13.49
N GLY A 21 -19.15 -16.63 -14.01
CA GLY A 21 -20.08 -15.86 -13.20
C GLY A 21 -20.34 -14.50 -13.82
N ASN A 22 -21.45 -13.92 -13.42
CA ASN A 22 -21.70 -12.51 -13.68
C ASN A 22 -20.98 -11.65 -12.64
N ARG A 23 -20.93 -10.35 -12.83
CA ARG A 23 -20.27 -9.43 -11.91
C ARG A 23 -20.86 -9.43 -10.49
N ARG A 24 -22.14 -9.80 -10.32
CA ARG A 24 -22.75 -9.93 -8.99
C ARG A 24 -22.21 -11.15 -8.25
N ASP A 25 -21.96 -12.26 -8.95
CA ASP A 25 -21.30 -13.43 -8.35
C ASP A 25 -19.90 -13.06 -7.81
N MET A 26 -19.22 -12.12 -8.49
CA MET A 26 -17.92 -11.59 -8.04
C MET A 26 -18.05 -10.74 -6.77
N ILE A 27 -19.14 -9.97 -6.62
CA ILE A 27 -19.41 -9.25 -5.38
C ILE A 27 -19.64 -10.24 -4.22
N ASP A 28 -20.44 -11.27 -4.44
CA ASP A 28 -20.71 -12.29 -3.41
C ASP A 28 -19.45 -13.06 -3.02
N MET A 29 -18.58 -13.38 -4.00
CA MET A 29 -17.27 -13.96 -3.74
C MET A 29 -16.38 -13.01 -2.93
N ALA A 30 -16.34 -11.74 -3.26
CA ALA A 30 -15.55 -10.76 -2.53
C ALA A 30 -16.05 -10.59 -1.07
N ILE A 31 -17.36 -10.62 -0.85
CA ILE A 31 -17.95 -10.63 0.49
C ILE A 31 -17.48 -11.87 1.26
N GLN A 32 -17.52 -13.07 0.65
CA GLN A 32 -17.03 -14.29 1.29
C GLN A 32 -15.54 -14.19 1.63
N LYS A 33 -14.73 -13.55 0.78
CA LYS A 33 -13.32 -13.29 1.06
C LYS A 33 -13.13 -12.34 2.26
N ILE A 34 -13.89 -11.26 2.35
CA ILE A 34 -13.86 -10.35 3.51
C ILE A 34 -14.26 -11.12 4.78
N GLU A 35 -15.34 -11.90 4.72
CA GLU A 35 -15.80 -12.72 5.86
C GLU A 35 -14.76 -13.75 6.30
N SER A 36 -14.00 -14.32 5.36
CA SER A 36 -12.98 -15.34 5.68
C SER A 36 -11.84 -14.80 6.55
N VAL A 37 -11.62 -13.50 6.56
CA VAL A 37 -10.59 -12.83 7.38
C VAL A 37 -11.15 -12.14 8.62
N ARG A 38 -12.46 -12.24 8.88
CA ARG A 38 -13.13 -11.60 10.02
C ARG A 38 -12.46 -11.95 11.37
N GLY A 39 -12.13 -13.21 11.58
CA GLY A 39 -11.47 -13.68 12.80
C GLY A 39 -10.05 -13.15 13.01
N TYR A 40 -9.42 -12.62 11.95
CA TYR A 40 -8.13 -11.93 12.02
C TYR A 40 -8.27 -10.48 12.51
N HIS A 41 -9.49 -9.93 12.48
CA HIS A 41 -9.79 -8.53 12.79
C HIS A 41 -8.89 -7.55 12.00
N PRO A 42 -8.91 -7.61 10.66
CA PRO A 42 -8.04 -6.76 9.84
C PRO A 42 -8.35 -5.28 10.06
N ASP A 43 -7.32 -4.44 10.01
CA ASP A 43 -7.47 -2.99 9.95
C ASP A 43 -7.64 -2.50 8.51
N LEU A 44 -7.11 -3.28 7.55
CA LEU A 44 -7.11 -2.95 6.13
C LEU A 44 -7.31 -4.21 5.28
N VAL A 45 -8.32 -4.19 4.42
CA VAL A 45 -8.63 -5.23 3.43
C VAL A 45 -8.48 -4.66 2.03
N ILE A 46 -7.82 -5.38 1.12
CA ILE A 46 -7.46 -4.86 -0.21
C ILE A 46 -7.86 -5.85 -1.29
N PHE A 47 -8.54 -5.34 -2.33
CA PHE A 47 -8.90 -6.06 -3.56
C PHE A 47 -8.09 -5.58 -4.77
N PRO A 48 -7.87 -6.44 -5.78
CA PRO A 48 -7.09 -6.09 -6.96
C PRO A 48 -7.87 -5.22 -7.95
N GLU A 49 -7.13 -4.51 -8.82
CA GLU A 49 -7.68 -3.76 -9.95
C GLU A 49 -8.67 -4.61 -10.77
N GLY A 50 -9.87 -4.07 -10.99
CA GLY A 50 -10.86 -4.68 -11.87
C GLY A 50 -11.32 -6.09 -11.47
N PHE A 51 -11.32 -6.41 -10.18
CA PHE A 51 -11.70 -7.75 -9.68
C PHE A 51 -13.15 -8.14 -9.99
N LEU A 52 -14.03 -7.19 -10.24
CA LEU A 52 -15.40 -7.47 -10.70
C LEU A 52 -15.47 -7.93 -12.16
N GLY A 53 -14.34 -8.08 -12.82
CA GLY A 53 -14.25 -8.38 -14.24
C GLY A 53 -14.09 -7.12 -15.09
N ILE A 54 -14.10 -7.28 -16.43
CA ILE A 54 -13.91 -6.16 -17.37
C ILE A 54 -15.10 -5.22 -17.27
N SER A 55 -14.90 -4.16 -16.49
CA SER A 55 -15.88 -3.12 -16.29
C SER A 55 -15.90 -2.18 -17.49
N GLY A 56 -17.11 -1.79 -17.91
CA GLY A 56 -17.29 -0.74 -18.90
C GLY A 56 -17.08 -1.20 -20.32
N ASP A 57 -17.21 -2.46 -20.58
CA ASP A 57 -17.60 -2.90 -21.90
C ASP A 57 -19.00 -2.33 -22.21
N LYS A 58 -19.16 -1.73 -23.39
CA LYS A 58 -20.47 -1.29 -23.88
C LYS A 58 -21.54 -2.41 -23.87
N SER A 59 -21.09 -3.67 -23.79
CA SER A 59 -21.90 -4.87 -23.62
C SER A 59 -22.51 -5.03 -22.23
N ASN A 60 -22.07 -4.24 -21.23
CA ASN A 60 -22.64 -4.30 -19.87
C ASN A 60 -23.16 -2.92 -19.43
N PRO A 61 -24.39 -2.54 -19.80
CA PRO A 61 -24.98 -1.25 -19.49
C PRO A 61 -25.15 -1.03 -17.97
N ASP A 62 -25.18 -2.10 -17.17
CA ASP A 62 -25.47 -2.07 -15.74
C ASP A 62 -24.21 -1.87 -14.88
N TRP A 63 -23.05 -1.60 -15.46
CA TRP A 63 -21.79 -1.56 -14.71
C TRP A 63 -21.79 -0.54 -13.55
N ILE A 64 -22.47 0.60 -13.73
CA ILE A 64 -22.59 1.63 -12.69
C ILE A 64 -23.41 1.11 -11.52
N SER A 65 -24.56 0.51 -11.79
CA SER A 65 -25.42 -0.02 -10.73
C SER A 65 -24.76 -1.19 -9.99
N ILE A 66 -23.98 -2.01 -10.67
CA ILE A 66 -23.22 -3.12 -10.06
C ILE A 66 -22.09 -2.56 -9.19
N LYS A 67 -21.37 -1.53 -9.65
CA LYS A 67 -20.37 -0.84 -8.84
C LYS A 67 -21.00 -0.22 -7.59
N ASP A 68 -22.15 0.45 -7.73
CA ASP A 68 -22.85 1.07 -6.60
C ASP A 68 -23.31 0.00 -5.59
N GLU A 69 -23.83 -1.13 -6.05
CA GLU A 69 -24.18 -2.29 -5.22
C GLU A 69 -22.96 -2.82 -4.45
N MET A 70 -21.81 -2.97 -5.12
CA MET A 70 -20.55 -3.36 -4.47
C MET A 70 -20.15 -2.38 -3.38
N LEU A 71 -20.12 -1.09 -3.69
CA LEU A 71 -19.73 -0.05 -2.74
C LEU A 71 -20.66 -0.02 -1.53
N GLU A 72 -21.98 -0.15 -1.73
CA GLU A 72 -22.96 -0.21 -0.63
C GLU A 72 -22.68 -1.38 0.32
N LYS A 73 -22.49 -2.59 -0.24
CA LYS A 73 -22.19 -3.81 0.54
C LYS A 73 -20.85 -3.69 1.27
N PHE A 74 -19.81 -3.16 0.60
CA PHE A 74 -18.49 -2.98 1.21
C PHE A 74 -18.49 -1.90 2.30
N CYS A 75 -19.25 -0.82 2.13
CA CYS A 75 -19.45 0.19 3.17
C CYS A 75 -20.14 -0.41 4.41
N ALA A 76 -21.12 -1.28 4.22
CA ALA A 76 -21.74 -1.99 5.34
C ALA A 76 -20.77 -2.92 6.09
N LEU A 77 -19.98 -3.70 5.34
CA LEU A 77 -18.96 -4.61 5.91
C LEU A 77 -17.83 -3.85 6.61
N ALA A 78 -17.32 -2.76 6.01
CA ALA A 78 -16.30 -1.91 6.62
C ALA A 78 -16.74 -1.38 7.98
N ARG A 79 -18.00 -0.91 8.07
CA ARG A 79 -18.59 -0.43 9.32
C ARG A 79 -18.77 -1.53 10.35
N GLU A 80 -19.24 -2.70 9.94
CA GLU A 80 -19.46 -3.85 10.81
C GLU A 80 -18.14 -4.40 11.37
N MET A 81 -17.14 -4.58 10.49
CA MET A 81 -15.84 -5.13 10.85
C MET A 81 -14.88 -4.10 11.46
N LYS A 82 -15.24 -2.80 11.41
CA LYS A 82 -14.37 -1.69 11.85
C LYS A 82 -13.02 -1.70 11.14
N CYS A 83 -13.01 -1.94 9.83
CA CYS A 83 -11.81 -1.96 8.99
C CYS A 83 -11.93 -1.00 7.81
N TYR A 84 -10.79 -0.65 7.24
CA TYR A 84 -10.74 0.00 5.92
C TYR A 84 -10.84 -1.07 4.83
N ILE A 85 -11.53 -0.73 3.74
CA ILE A 85 -11.59 -1.58 2.55
C ILE A 85 -11.15 -0.77 1.33
N VAL A 86 -10.20 -1.32 0.57
CA VAL A 86 -9.75 -0.79 -0.72
C VAL A 86 -10.44 -1.56 -1.83
N ALA A 87 -11.27 -0.85 -2.59
CA ALA A 87 -12.15 -1.42 -3.60
C ALA A 87 -11.93 -0.74 -4.97
N PRO A 88 -11.08 -1.30 -5.84
CA PRO A 88 -10.90 -0.75 -7.19
C PRO A 88 -12.05 -1.11 -8.13
N ASP A 89 -12.59 -0.12 -8.83
CA ASP A 89 -13.50 -0.29 -9.98
C ASP A 89 -13.46 0.98 -10.84
N TYR A 90 -14.33 1.09 -11.82
CA TYR A 90 -14.45 2.29 -12.64
C TYR A 90 -15.44 3.29 -12.03
N GLU A 91 -15.17 4.57 -12.24
CA GLU A 91 -16.04 5.68 -11.87
C GLU A 91 -16.44 6.48 -13.11
N PRO A 92 -17.74 6.79 -13.32
CA PRO A 92 -18.16 7.61 -14.45
C PRO A 92 -17.67 9.05 -14.30
N VAL A 93 -17.37 9.70 -15.42
CA VAL A 93 -17.07 11.12 -15.45
C VAL A 93 -18.38 11.89 -15.60
N GLU A 94 -18.79 12.64 -14.57
CA GLU A 94 -20.09 13.33 -14.55
C GLU A 94 -20.34 14.18 -15.80
N LYS A 95 -19.31 14.93 -16.24
CA LYS A 95 -19.42 15.86 -17.37
C LYS A 95 -19.41 15.15 -18.73
N TYR A 96 -18.87 13.93 -18.78
CA TYR A 96 -18.67 13.16 -20.01
C TYR A 96 -19.10 11.70 -19.78
N PRO A 97 -20.40 11.39 -19.96
CA PRO A 97 -20.96 10.07 -19.65
C PRO A 97 -20.33 8.89 -20.42
N GLU A 98 -19.71 9.20 -21.56
CA GLU A 98 -18.98 8.21 -22.38
C GLU A 98 -17.61 7.86 -21.80
N LEU A 99 -17.11 8.65 -20.85
CA LEU A 99 -15.80 8.48 -20.23
C LEU A 99 -15.92 7.96 -18.79
N LYS A 100 -14.85 7.36 -18.31
CA LYS A 100 -14.71 6.86 -16.94
C LYS A 100 -13.29 6.96 -16.46
N TYR A 101 -13.09 6.94 -15.14
CA TYR A 101 -11.80 6.73 -14.49
C TYR A 101 -11.66 5.28 -14.05
N ASN A 102 -10.44 4.73 -14.12
CA ASN A 102 -10.05 3.56 -13.35
C ASN A 102 -9.76 4.06 -11.92
N CYS A 103 -10.64 3.75 -10.99
CA CYS A 103 -10.69 4.35 -9.66
C CYS A 103 -10.43 3.33 -8.56
N THR A 104 -9.58 3.68 -7.60
CA THR A 104 -9.43 2.96 -6.35
C THR A 104 -10.17 3.73 -5.25
N PHE A 105 -11.20 3.12 -4.68
CA PHE A 105 -11.98 3.68 -3.58
C PHE A 105 -11.40 3.24 -2.24
N LEU A 106 -11.26 4.18 -1.30
CA LEU A 106 -10.96 3.92 0.10
C LEU A 106 -12.23 4.07 0.92
N ILE A 107 -12.65 3.00 1.56
CA ILE A 107 -13.80 2.97 2.47
C ILE A 107 -13.27 2.93 3.90
N ASP A 108 -13.74 3.84 4.76
CA ASP A 108 -13.30 3.97 6.15
C ASP A 108 -14.08 3.03 7.12
N ARG A 109 -13.67 3.01 8.39
CA ARG A 109 -14.27 2.17 9.44
C ARG A 109 -15.72 2.54 9.76
N GLU A 110 -16.18 3.72 9.35
CA GLU A 110 -17.57 4.16 9.47
C GLU A 110 -18.41 3.77 8.24
N GLY A 111 -17.78 3.14 7.24
CA GLY A 111 -18.41 2.73 5.99
C GLY A 111 -18.70 3.91 5.07
N ARG A 112 -17.84 4.92 5.05
CA ARG A 112 -17.89 6.05 4.13
C ARG A 112 -16.76 5.93 3.11
N ILE A 113 -16.99 6.36 1.89
CA ILE A 113 -15.92 6.55 0.91
C ILE A 113 -15.11 7.77 1.34
N SER A 114 -13.97 7.54 1.97
CA SER A 114 -13.08 8.57 2.53
C SER A 114 -12.00 9.02 1.56
N GLY A 115 -11.79 8.31 0.46
CA GLY A 115 -10.80 8.65 -0.55
C GLY A 115 -11.05 8.00 -1.89
N LYS A 116 -10.52 8.63 -2.94
CA LYS A 116 -10.53 8.12 -4.31
C LYS A 116 -9.19 8.42 -4.96
N TYR A 117 -8.65 7.43 -5.66
CA TYR A 117 -7.50 7.62 -6.53
C TYR A 117 -7.87 7.21 -7.95
N TRP A 118 -7.66 8.08 -8.91
CA TRP A 118 -7.82 7.83 -10.33
C TRP A 118 -6.46 7.46 -10.92
N LYS A 119 -6.37 6.29 -11.53
CA LYS A 119 -5.14 5.79 -12.18
C LYS A 119 -4.51 6.85 -13.05
N ALA A 120 -3.29 7.25 -12.74
CA ALA A 120 -2.62 8.35 -13.42
C ALA A 120 -2.14 7.95 -14.82
N HIS A 121 -1.77 6.68 -15.02
CA HIS A 121 -1.23 6.19 -16.29
C HIS A 121 -2.05 5.02 -16.81
N THR A 122 -2.90 5.31 -17.77
CA THR A 122 -3.72 4.29 -18.46
C THR A 122 -2.89 3.54 -19.51
N VAL A 123 -3.16 2.25 -19.71
CA VAL A 123 -2.60 1.54 -20.85
C VAL A 123 -3.27 1.98 -22.15
N TYR A 124 -2.61 1.75 -23.28
CA TYR A 124 -3.08 2.22 -24.58
C TYR A 124 -4.55 1.86 -24.86
N GLU A 125 -4.95 0.60 -24.61
CA GLU A 125 -6.34 0.16 -24.82
C GLU A 125 -7.35 0.77 -23.85
N GLU A 126 -6.92 1.08 -22.63
CA GLU A 126 -7.81 1.79 -21.68
C GLU A 126 -8.26 3.13 -22.23
N SER A 127 -7.32 3.91 -22.79
CA SER A 127 -7.66 5.23 -23.35
C SER A 127 -8.36 5.14 -24.70
N THR A 128 -7.89 4.27 -25.63
CA THR A 128 -8.37 4.28 -27.02
C THR A 128 -9.63 3.46 -27.24
N VAL A 129 -9.83 2.39 -26.48
CA VAL A 129 -10.93 1.44 -26.65
C VAL A 129 -11.94 1.53 -25.51
N LYS A 130 -11.45 1.60 -24.27
CA LYS A 130 -12.32 1.58 -23.09
C LYS A 130 -12.73 2.95 -22.60
N HIS A 131 -12.23 4.03 -23.23
CA HIS A 131 -12.53 5.42 -22.91
C HIS A 131 -12.25 5.78 -21.44
N VAL A 132 -11.10 5.30 -20.92
CA VAL A 132 -10.64 5.61 -19.57
C VAL A 132 -9.77 6.87 -19.60
N LEU A 133 -10.16 7.87 -18.82
CA LEU A 133 -9.35 9.07 -18.61
C LEU A 133 -8.23 8.79 -17.60
N PRO A 134 -7.00 9.28 -17.86
CA PRO A 134 -5.95 9.29 -16.85
C PRO A 134 -6.27 10.28 -15.73
N GLY A 135 -5.92 9.92 -14.49
CA GLY A 135 -5.90 10.84 -13.36
C GLY A 135 -4.75 11.83 -13.48
N SER A 136 -4.80 12.90 -12.72
CA SER A 136 -3.81 14.00 -12.78
C SER A 136 -3.06 14.24 -11.47
N ASP A 137 -3.34 13.48 -10.40
CA ASP A 137 -2.77 13.69 -9.07
C ASP A 137 -2.44 12.36 -8.38
N TYR A 138 -1.53 12.47 -7.40
CA TYR A 138 -1.15 11.39 -6.49
C TYR A 138 -1.54 11.79 -5.05
N PRO A 139 -2.83 11.66 -4.70
CA PRO A 139 -3.31 12.02 -3.37
C PRO A 139 -2.79 11.05 -2.31
N VAL A 140 -2.65 11.57 -1.09
CA VAL A 140 -2.47 10.77 0.12
C VAL A 140 -3.70 10.92 1.00
N PHE A 141 -4.00 9.88 1.78
CA PHE A 141 -5.18 9.81 2.63
C PHE A 141 -4.75 9.54 4.06
N ASP A 142 -5.22 10.36 4.98
CA ASP A 142 -4.98 10.15 6.40
C ASP A 142 -6.01 9.14 6.93
N THR A 143 -5.50 8.07 7.53
CA THR A 143 -6.29 7.06 8.25
C THR A 143 -5.98 7.16 9.75
N ASP A 144 -6.74 6.44 10.57
CA ASP A 144 -6.48 6.40 12.02
C ASP A 144 -5.17 5.66 12.38
N PHE A 145 -4.60 4.91 11.45
CA PHE A 145 -3.33 4.20 11.64
C PHE A 145 -2.14 4.84 10.91
N GLY A 146 -2.35 5.78 9.99
CA GLY A 146 -1.28 6.45 9.27
C GLY A 146 -1.68 6.99 7.91
N ARG A 147 -0.71 7.54 7.19
CA ARG A 147 -0.93 8.13 5.86
C ARG A 147 -0.64 7.11 4.77
N ILE A 148 -1.61 6.91 3.88
CA ILE A 148 -1.53 5.94 2.79
C ILE A 148 -1.65 6.61 1.42
N GLY A 149 -1.07 5.98 0.40
CA GLY A 149 -1.20 6.37 -1.00
C GLY A 149 -1.59 5.18 -1.88
N PHE A 150 -1.97 5.48 -3.11
CA PHE A 150 -2.34 4.47 -4.10
C PHE A 150 -1.56 4.61 -5.38
N GLN A 151 -1.31 3.47 -6.02
CA GLN A 151 -0.87 3.34 -7.40
C GLN A 151 -1.64 2.18 -8.04
N THR A 152 -1.91 2.25 -9.34
CA THR A 152 -2.69 1.20 -10.01
C THR A 152 -1.95 0.68 -11.24
N CYS A 153 -1.63 -0.61 -11.25
CA CYS A 153 -1.18 -1.38 -12.39
C CYS A 153 -0.04 -0.70 -13.18
N PHE A 154 -0.34 -0.10 -14.31
CA PHE A 154 0.61 0.53 -15.23
C PHE A 154 1.35 1.74 -14.62
N ASP A 155 0.85 2.35 -13.55
CA ASP A 155 1.54 3.41 -12.80
C ASP A 155 2.93 2.99 -12.32
N ILE A 156 3.18 1.69 -12.18
CA ILE A 156 4.50 1.16 -11.76
C ILE A 156 5.63 1.58 -12.72
N GLY A 157 5.32 1.90 -13.97
CA GLY A 157 6.30 2.34 -14.95
C GLY A 157 6.84 3.76 -14.71
N TRP A 158 6.17 4.57 -13.90
CA TRP A 158 6.51 5.97 -13.66
C TRP A 158 6.97 6.21 -12.23
N ARG A 159 8.26 6.51 -12.07
CA ARG A 159 8.87 6.73 -10.74
C ARG A 159 8.31 7.95 -10.00
N GLU A 160 7.82 8.94 -10.75
CA GLU A 160 7.36 10.21 -10.20
C GLU A 160 6.24 10.03 -9.18
N GLY A 161 5.18 9.28 -9.51
CA GLY A 161 4.04 9.06 -8.62
C GLY A 161 4.47 8.45 -7.28
N TRP A 162 5.36 7.45 -7.31
CA TRP A 162 5.89 6.80 -6.11
C TRP A 162 6.68 7.77 -5.23
N LYS A 163 7.52 8.61 -5.87
CA LYS A 163 8.27 9.64 -5.15
C LYS A 163 7.36 10.72 -4.56
N VAL A 164 6.37 11.20 -5.32
CA VAL A 164 5.42 12.21 -4.83
C VAL A 164 4.66 11.72 -3.61
N LEU A 165 4.25 10.44 -3.57
CA LEU A 165 3.62 9.85 -2.40
C LEU A 165 4.55 9.85 -1.19
N ALA A 166 5.83 9.53 -1.37
CA ALA A 166 6.84 9.61 -0.29
C ALA A 166 7.04 11.05 0.19
N ASP A 167 7.15 12.02 -0.72
CA ASP A 167 7.31 13.44 -0.40
C ASP A 167 6.09 14.00 0.35
N LYS A 168 4.89 13.48 0.06
CA LYS A 168 3.64 13.78 0.79
C LYS A 168 3.52 13.01 2.12
N GLY A 169 4.52 12.21 2.48
CA GLY A 169 4.60 11.50 3.77
C GLY A 169 3.79 10.21 3.85
N ALA A 170 3.53 9.56 2.72
CA ALA A 170 2.94 8.22 2.74
C ALA A 170 3.84 7.23 3.49
N GLN A 171 3.28 6.46 4.41
CA GLN A 171 3.97 5.41 5.16
C GLN A 171 3.67 4.02 4.57
N LEU A 172 2.63 3.95 3.77
CA LEU A 172 2.15 2.77 3.08
C LEU A 172 1.62 3.16 1.70
N VAL A 173 2.06 2.46 0.66
CA VAL A 173 1.49 2.57 -0.69
C VAL A 173 0.85 1.25 -1.08
N ILE A 174 -0.40 1.33 -1.50
CA ILE A 174 -1.18 0.19 -1.97
C ILE A 174 -1.16 0.21 -3.50
N TRP A 175 -0.72 -0.90 -4.08
CA TRP A 175 -0.69 -1.08 -5.52
C TRP A 175 -1.65 -2.19 -5.95
N THR A 176 -2.68 -1.83 -6.68
CA THR A 176 -3.69 -2.76 -7.18
C THR A 176 -3.49 -3.01 -8.67
N ALA A 177 -3.44 -4.28 -9.11
CA ALA A 177 -3.10 -4.57 -10.50
C ALA A 177 -3.65 -5.87 -11.04
N ALA A 178 -3.48 -6.04 -12.36
CA ALA A 178 -3.77 -7.27 -13.07
C ALA A 178 -2.60 -8.27 -13.05
N TYR A 179 -1.40 -7.87 -12.65
CA TYR A 179 -0.16 -8.67 -12.68
C TYR A 179 0.72 -8.37 -11.46
N ASP A 180 1.80 -9.13 -11.27
CA ASP A 180 2.53 -9.19 -9.99
C ASP A 180 3.48 -8.01 -9.71
N GLY A 181 3.84 -7.20 -10.71
CA GLY A 181 4.73 -6.03 -10.57
C GLY A 181 6.22 -6.36 -10.38
N GLY A 182 6.53 -7.50 -9.82
CA GLY A 182 7.90 -8.00 -9.68
C GLY A 182 8.83 -7.09 -8.88
N ASN A 183 10.10 -7.06 -9.25
CA ASN A 183 11.16 -6.36 -8.52
C ASN A 183 10.96 -4.83 -8.38
N LEU A 184 10.12 -4.22 -9.24
CA LEU A 184 9.87 -2.77 -9.14
C LEU A 184 9.17 -2.40 -7.84
N LEU A 185 8.24 -3.23 -7.34
CA LEU A 185 7.56 -2.98 -6.06
C LEU A 185 8.56 -2.97 -4.89
N HIS A 186 9.49 -3.92 -4.88
CA HIS A 186 10.57 -4.01 -3.88
C HIS A 186 11.50 -2.79 -3.95
N THR A 187 11.82 -2.37 -5.19
CA THR A 187 12.65 -1.19 -5.43
C THR A 187 11.98 0.07 -4.89
N TYR A 188 10.70 0.28 -5.17
CA TYR A 188 9.97 1.45 -4.68
C TYR A 188 9.80 1.45 -3.17
N ALA A 189 9.56 0.31 -2.55
CA ALA A 189 9.51 0.17 -1.10
C ALA A 189 10.84 0.59 -0.46
N ALA A 190 11.95 0.03 -0.93
CA ALA A 190 13.29 0.31 -0.41
C ALA A 190 13.73 1.77 -0.65
N TYR A 191 13.53 2.30 -1.87
CA TYR A 191 13.96 3.66 -2.21
C TYR A 191 13.19 4.75 -1.46
N ASN A 192 11.89 4.53 -1.26
CA ASN A 192 11.03 5.50 -0.62
C ASN A 192 10.84 5.24 0.88
N MET A 193 11.35 4.12 1.40
CA MET A 193 11.30 3.74 2.82
C MET A 193 9.89 3.74 3.38
N TYR A 194 8.95 3.16 2.64
CA TYR A 194 7.57 2.92 3.05
C TYR A 194 7.15 1.48 2.76
N TYR A 195 6.10 1.00 3.39
CA TYR A 195 5.52 -0.30 3.03
C TYR A 195 4.85 -0.24 1.67
N VAL A 196 4.98 -1.32 0.90
CA VAL A 196 4.20 -1.52 -0.33
C VAL A 196 3.37 -2.78 -0.18
N ILE A 197 2.07 -2.65 -0.43
CA ILE A 197 1.16 -3.79 -0.43
C ILE A 197 0.57 -3.93 -1.83
N SER A 198 0.80 -5.09 -2.45
CA SER A 198 0.18 -5.41 -3.73
C SER A 198 -1.09 -6.24 -3.52
N SER A 199 -2.10 -5.96 -4.34
CA SER A 199 -3.28 -6.79 -4.53
C SER A 199 -3.46 -7.02 -6.03
N VAL A 200 -3.49 -8.27 -6.47
CA VAL A 200 -3.27 -8.61 -7.88
C VAL A 200 -4.26 -9.67 -8.38
N ARG A 201 -4.51 -9.68 -9.71
CA ARG A 201 -5.34 -10.71 -10.34
C ARG A 201 -4.55 -11.99 -10.66
N THR A 202 -3.57 -12.29 -9.83
CA THR A 202 -2.84 -13.56 -9.75
C THR A 202 -2.92 -14.06 -8.31
N ASP A 203 -2.17 -15.11 -7.97
CA ASP A 203 -2.11 -15.62 -6.59
C ASP A 203 -1.06 -14.88 -5.73
N HIS A 204 -0.26 -13.95 -6.31
CA HIS A 204 0.94 -13.38 -5.71
C HIS A 204 0.71 -11.98 -5.08
N ALA A 205 -0.38 -11.78 -4.32
CA ALA A 205 -0.48 -10.60 -3.47
C ALA A 205 0.70 -10.57 -2.48
N GLN A 206 1.32 -9.40 -2.27
CA GLN A 206 2.51 -9.29 -1.42
C GLN A 206 2.39 -8.13 -0.43
N ILE A 207 2.99 -8.31 0.74
CA ILE A 207 3.25 -7.25 1.71
C ILE A 207 4.77 -7.10 1.79
N ILE A 208 5.28 -5.94 1.38
CA ILE A 208 6.70 -5.63 1.25
C ILE A 208 7.03 -4.56 2.30
N ASP A 209 8.08 -4.79 3.09
CA ASP A 209 8.51 -3.84 4.12
C ASP A 209 9.30 -2.66 3.53
N LEU A 210 9.56 -1.68 4.37
CA LEU A 210 10.28 -0.46 4.01
C LEU A 210 11.76 -0.68 3.64
N THR A 211 12.28 -1.91 3.77
CA THR A 211 13.61 -2.30 3.27
C THR A 211 13.54 -3.00 1.91
N GLY A 212 12.34 -3.13 1.34
CA GLY A 212 12.11 -3.81 0.07
C GLY A 212 12.02 -5.34 0.18
N ARG A 213 11.79 -5.91 1.36
CA ARG A 213 11.67 -7.36 1.55
C ARG A 213 10.21 -7.77 1.68
N THR A 214 9.85 -8.87 1.03
CA THR A 214 8.53 -9.49 1.23
C THR A 214 8.45 -10.07 2.63
N ILE A 215 7.42 -9.69 3.38
CA ILE A 215 7.13 -10.20 4.73
C ILE A 215 5.93 -11.13 4.76
N ALA A 216 5.06 -11.03 3.76
CA ALA A 216 3.97 -11.99 3.52
C ALA A 216 3.59 -11.99 2.04
N GLU A 217 3.21 -13.15 1.54
CA GLU A 217 2.74 -13.31 0.17
C GLU A 217 1.61 -14.33 0.06
N GLY A 218 0.76 -14.16 -0.93
CA GLY A 218 -0.22 -15.14 -1.35
C GLY A 218 0.44 -16.29 -2.11
N ALA A 219 -0.21 -17.43 -2.15
CA ALA A 219 0.27 -18.62 -2.84
C ALA A 219 -0.83 -19.26 -3.68
N ARG A 220 -0.46 -20.15 -4.58
CA ARG A 220 -1.33 -20.78 -5.58
C ARG A 220 -2.68 -21.27 -5.06
N TRP A 221 -2.72 -21.77 -3.82
CA TRP A 221 -3.92 -22.34 -3.23
C TRP A 221 -4.69 -21.35 -2.36
N ASN A 222 -4.03 -20.25 -1.99
CA ASN A 222 -4.59 -19.18 -1.20
C ASN A 222 -3.86 -17.88 -1.56
N GLY A 223 -4.45 -17.10 -2.45
CA GLY A 223 -3.90 -15.81 -2.91
C GLY A 223 -3.93 -14.71 -1.83
N LEU A 224 -4.07 -15.06 -0.56
CA LEU A 224 -4.19 -14.11 0.55
C LEU A 224 -2.84 -13.87 1.23
N ALA A 225 -2.34 -12.65 1.16
CA ALA A 225 -1.23 -12.17 1.97
C ALA A 225 -1.74 -11.50 3.25
N MET A 226 -1.29 -11.96 4.42
CA MET A 226 -1.66 -11.37 5.71
C MET A 226 -0.42 -11.11 6.56
N ALA A 227 -0.34 -9.92 7.13
CA ALA A 227 0.67 -9.57 8.13
C ALA A 227 0.18 -8.45 9.04
N THR A 228 0.75 -8.38 10.23
CA THR A 228 0.71 -7.17 11.06
C THR A 228 1.98 -6.37 10.77
N ILE A 229 1.83 -5.16 10.30
CA ILE A 229 2.94 -4.21 10.03
C ILE A 229 2.93 -3.10 11.07
N ASP A 230 4.07 -2.49 11.32
CA ASP A 230 4.19 -1.32 12.20
C ASP A 230 4.64 -0.10 11.40
N LEU A 231 3.75 0.87 11.21
CA LEU A 231 4.05 2.08 10.44
C LEU A 231 5.00 3.06 11.18
N GLU A 232 5.37 2.76 12.42
CA GLU A 232 6.42 3.49 13.14
C GLU A 232 7.80 2.86 13.00
N THR A 233 7.90 1.66 12.38
CA THR A 233 9.20 1.04 12.10
C THR A 233 10.10 2.04 11.38
N THR A 234 11.30 2.24 11.91
CA THR A 234 12.25 3.20 11.37
C THR A 234 13.55 2.53 10.96
N ILE A 235 14.08 2.95 9.80
CA ILE A 235 15.40 2.53 9.31
C ILE A 235 16.47 3.48 9.85
N PHE A 236 17.57 2.90 10.30
CA PHE A 236 18.77 3.60 10.76
C PHE A 236 19.98 3.15 9.95
N HIS A 237 20.87 4.08 9.60
CA HIS A 237 22.18 3.73 9.04
C HIS A 237 23.11 3.24 10.14
N ILE A 238 23.99 2.26 9.87
CA ILE A 238 24.91 1.75 10.91
C ILE A 238 26.01 2.73 11.28
N ASP A 239 26.33 3.69 10.41
CA ASP A 239 27.44 4.61 10.60
C ASP A 239 27.25 5.44 11.90
N ARG A 240 28.27 5.43 12.76
CA ARG A 240 28.26 6.01 14.10
C ARG A 240 27.18 5.44 15.07
N GLN A 241 26.45 4.39 14.66
CA GLN A 241 25.31 3.87 15.42
C GLN A 241 25.33 2.35 15.64
N TYR A 242 26.18 1.59 14.92
CA TYR A 242 26.21 0.13 15.07
C TYR A 242 26.43 -0.35 16.51
N GLN A 243 27.21 0.37 17.31
CA GLN A 243 27.44 0.05 18.72
C GLN A 243 26.20 0.21 19.59
N LYS A 244 25.23 1.02 19.15
CA LYS A 244 23.98 1.25 19.86
C LYS A 244 23.02 0.07 19.78
N ILE A 245 23.18 -0.80 18.78
CA ILE A 245 22.35 -1.99 18.60
C ILE A 245 22.37 -2.89 19.83
N ASP A 246 23.57 -3.17 20.36
CA ASP A 246 23.71 -4.00 21.56
C ASP A 246 23.25 -3.29 22.82
N VAL A 247 23.39 -1.97 22.87
CA VAL A 247 22.86 -1.15 23.97
C VAL A 247 21.33 -1.22 23.98
N LEU A 248 20.68 -1.02 22.82
CA LEU A 248 19.23 -1.14 22.68
C LEU A 248 18.71 -2.51 23.12
N ARG A 249 19.38 -3.58 22.67
CA ARG A 249 19.03 -4.96 23.05
C ARG A 249 19.12 -5.18 24.56
N ARG A 250 20.16 -4.67 25.19
CA ARG A 250 20.40 -4.81 26.63
C ARG A 250 19.40 -4.01 27.46
N GLU A 251 19.15 -2.75 27.09
CA GLU A 251 18.31 -1.82 27.89
C GLU A 251 16.81 -2.00 27.64
N LEU A 252 16.43 -2.35 26.43
CA LEU A 252 15.01 -2.43 26.04
C LEU A 252 14.50 -3.87 25.89
N GLY A 253 15.38 -4.83 25.61
CA GLY A 253 15.03 -6.26 25.54
C GLY A 253 13.87 -6.53 24.56
N ASP A 254 12.79 -7.11 25.06
CA ASP A 254 11.59 -7.46 24.32
C ASP A 254 10.67 -6.27 23.98
N LYS A 255 10.97 -5.08 24.50
CA LYS A 255 10.26 -3.84 24.18
C LYS A 255 10.50 -3.36 22.75
N VAL A 256 11.52 -3.91 22.09
CA VAL A 256 11.86 -3.56 20.71
C VAL A 256 12.15 -4.80 19.87
N THR A 257 11.83 -4.71 18.59
CA THR A 257 12.31 -5.67 17.59
C THR A 257 13.37 -4.98 16.73
N ILE A 258 14.59 -5.53 16.72
CA ILE A 258 15.71 -5.00 15.95
C ILE A 258 16.11 -6.02 14.90
N LYS A 259 16.09 -5.61 13.62
CA LYS A 259 16.61 -6.40 12.50
C LYS A 259 17.82 -5.67 11.91
N VAL A 260 18.90 -6.41 11.66
CA VAL A 260 20.13 -5.86 11.09
C VAL A 260 20.31 -6.41 9.68
N TYR A 261 20.57 -5.52 8.75
CA TYR A 261 20.76 -5.80 7.33
C TYR A 261 22.18 -5.35 6.95
N SER A 262 23.15 -6.27 7.16
CA SER A 262 24.59 -5.96 7.02
C SER A 262 24.99 -5.61 5.60
N GLU A 263 24.33 -6.18 4.61
CA GLU A 263 24.63 -5.93 3.20
C GLU A 263 24.27 -4.51 2.76
N GLU A 264 23.21 -3.95 3.34
CA GLU A 264 22.76 -2.57 3.07
C GLU A 264 23.28 -1.55 4.08
N ASN A 265 24.05 -1.98 5.08
CA ASN A 265 24.53 -1.12 6.17
C ASN A 265 23.42 -0.40 6.94
N ILE A 266 22.31 -1.09 7.18
CA ILE A 266 21.16 -0.55 7.90
C ILE A 266 20.69 -1.51 9.00
N PHE A 267 19.91 -0.96 9.92
CA PHE A 267 19.09 -1.74 10.84
C PHE A 267 17.72 -1.07 11.00
N THR A 268 16.72 -1.85 11.37
CA THR A 268 15.40 -1.33 11.70
C THR A 268 15.12 -1.50 13.18
N VAL A 269 14.35 -0.58 13.73
CA VAL A 269 13.80 -0.69 15.08
C VAL A 269 12.29 -0.53 15.00
N GLU A 270 11.59 -1.46 15.62
CA GLU A 270 10.15 -1.49 15.79
C GLU A 270 9.84 -1.53 17.29
N SER A 271 8.89 -0.70 17.72
CA SER A 271 8.47 -0.67 19.11
C SER A 271 7.43 -1.75 19.42
N ASN A 272 7.65 -2.50 20.49
CA ASN A 272 6.71 -3.48 21.04
C ASN A 272 6.04 -3.00 22.32
N ASP A 273 6.42 -1.81 22.85
CA ASP A 273 5.96 -1.27 24.13
C ASP A 273 5.42 0.17 23.93
N PRO A 274 4.17 0.46 24.31
CA PRO A 274 3.59 1.79 24.17
C PRO A 274 4.34 2.90 24.91
N ASP A 275 5.06 2.55 25.96
CA ASP A 275 5.87 3.50 26.71
C ASP A 275 7.20 3.83 26.04
N TRP A 276 7.55 3.06 24.99
CA TRP A 276 8.78 3.21 24.23
C TRP A 276 8.51 3.45 22.73
N PRO A 277 7.79 4.51 22.33
CA PRO A 277 7.62 4.84 20.91
C PRO A 277 8.98 5.15 20.26
N ILE A 278 9.10 4.97 18.95
CA ILE A 278 10.36 5.15 18.21
C ILE A 278 10.95 6.54 18.40
N GLU A 279 10.13 7.56 18.50
CA GLU A 279 10.59 8.93 18.78
C GLU A 279 11.35 9.02 20.12
N ARG A 280 10.80 8.40 21.18
CA ARG A 280 11.46 8.33 22.48
C ARG A 280 12.76 7.52 22.41
N ILE A 281 12.73 6.36 21.78
CA ILE A 281 13.92 5.51 21.59
C ILE A 281 15.01 6.31 20.86
N SER A 282 14.67 6.95 19.75
CA SER A 282 15.62 7.74 18.97
C SER A 282 16.25 8.87 19.81
N LYS A 283 15.45 9.57 20.60
CA LYS A 283 15.90 10.65 21.45
C LYS A 283 16.81 10.16 22.58
N GLU A 284 16.38 9.14 23.35
CA GLU A 284 17.12 8.66 24.52
C GLU A 284 18.43 7.98 24.15
N PHE A 285 18.47 7.26 23.04
CA PHE A 285 19.68 6.58 22.56
C PHE A 285 20.46 7.36 21.51
N GLY A 286 20.00 8.59 21.16
CA GLY A 286 20.65 9.46 20.19
C GLY A 286 20.72 8.83 18.79
N LEU A 287 19.66 8.14 18.36
CA LEU A 287 19.60 7.53 17.03
C LEU A 287 19.20 8.59 15.99
N MET A 288 19.86 8.53 14.84
CA MET A 288 19.54 9.34 13.67
C MET A 288 18.93 8.43 12.60
N SER A 289 17.73 8.76 12.14
CA SER A 289 17.08 7.98 11.08
C SER A 289 17.93 7.95 9.80
N TYR A 290 17.74 6.94 8.98
CA TYR A 290 18.40 6.86 7.67
C TYR A 290 18.12 8.08 6.79
N LYS A 291 16.88 8.58 6.84
CA LYS A 291 16.47 9.77 6.10
C LYS A 291 17.22 11.03 6.58
N ASP A 292 17.33 11.22 7.88
CA ASP A 292 18.03 12.38 8.46
C ASP A 292 19.54 12.28 8.20
N TYR A 293 20.12 11.08 8.31
CA TYR A 293 21.52 10.83 7.98
C TYR A 293 21.84 11.21 6.54
N HIS A 294 20.99 10.80 5.58
CA HIS A 294 21.17 11.17 4.17
C HIS A 294 21.00 12.67 3.93
N ALA A 295 20.06 13.31 4.61
CA ALA A 295 19.85 14.76 4.50
C ALA A 295 21.08 15.53 5.01
N GLU A 296 21.62 15.15 6.19
CA GLU A 296 22.84 15.75 6.75
C GLU A 296 24.05 15.52 5.83
N ALA A 297 24.25 14.31 5.35
CA ALA A 297 25.35 14.00 4.45
C ALA A 297 25.26 14.77 3.13
N THR A 298 24.06 14.92 2.56
CA THR A 298 23.83 15.68 1.35
C THR A 298 24.14 17.17 1.58
N ALA A 299 23.65 17.76 2.66
CA ALA A 299 23.92 19.17 2.97
C ALA A 299 25.44 19.44 3.11
N LEU A 300 26.15 18.54 3.80
CA LEU A 300 27.59 18.65 3.96
C LEU A 300 28.33 18.54 2.60
N GLN A 301 27.90 17.62 1.73
CA GLN A 301 28.47 17.46 0.39
C GLN A 301 28.30 18.72 -0.47
N GLU A 302 27.11 19.33 -0.44
CA GLU A 302 26.86 20.58 -1.18
C GLU A 302 27.69 21.74 -0.62
N GLU A 303 27.82 21.88 0.70
CA GLU A 303 28.72 22.87 1.31
C GLU A 303 30.16 22.70 0.81
N TRP A 304 30.66 21.48 0.73
CA TRP A 304 32.01 21.21 0.26
C TRP A 304 32.19 21.50 -1.24
N LYS A 305 31.21 21.12 -2.08
CA LYS A 305 31.22 21.46 -3.51
C LYS A 305 31.29 22.98 -3.72
N GLU A 306 30.47 23.73 -3.00
CA GLU A 306 30.48 25.19 -3.07
C GLU A 306 31.81 25.77 -2.61
N LYS A 307 32.35 25.31 -1.48
CA LYS A 307 33.61 25.77 -0.91
C LYS A 307 34.81 25.56 -1.85
N TYR A 308 34.84 24.42 -2.54
CA TYR A 308 35.97 24.05 -3.40
C TYR A 308 35.69 24.29 -4.90
N LYS A 309 34.52 24.82 -5.23
CA LYS A 309 34.10 25.14 -6.63
C LYS A 309 34.22 23.93 -7.57
N VAL A 310 33.77 22.78 -7.17
CA VAL A 310 33.78 21.51 -7.92
C VAL A 310 32.43 21.31 -8.62
#